data_acedc06bc5393c879af920f59b260933
#
_entry.id   acedc06bc5393c879af920f59b260933
#
_cell.length_a   1.000
_cell.length_b   1.000
_cell.length_c   1.000
_cell.angle_alpha   90.00
_cell.angle_beta   90.00
_cell.angle_gamma   90.00
#
_symmetry.space_group_name_H-M   'P 1'
#
loop_
_entity.id
_entity.type
_entity.pdbx_description
1 polymer ?
#
loop_
_entity_poly.entity_id
_entity_poly.type
_entity_poly.pdbx_seq_one_letter_code
_entity_poly.pdbx_strand_id
1 'polypeptide(L)'
;MKIRISEIFASFQGEGRFTGMPTLWSRFFGCNLRCDGFGQKDPTNSASYILPYKDLDVKQYSKMTDLPVFSYGCDSSYSWEAKFKGLAKDLTEQQIVDELIRLGESDLGMKISNGGGRDAWCHPVTRTPAQLCFTGGEPMLQQTAINCICEELYAREACPPQITIETNATKPIKELNIRLLTQHFHFSCSPKLYSVSGEKNGINYDVIQQYYNQCDSGALKFVHNGTQRAWDELDEVISHLGYMVDDKDWSFWIMPVGSTLESQDTDYLGRIATEALKRGFNISHRVHISVFGNKIGT
;
A
#
# COMPACT_ATOMS: atom_id res chain seq x y z
N MET A 1 -22.93 5.23 -1.55
CA MET A 1 -22.92 3.73 -1.55
C MET A 1 -22.42 3.20 -0.21
N LYS A 2 -22.49 1.86 0.09
CA LYS A 2 -21.80 1.30 1.27
C LYS A 2 -20.46 0.73 0.86
N ILE A 3 -19.40 1.24 1.48
CA ILE A 3 -18.00 0.91 1.20
C ILE A 3 -17.43 0.23 2.44
N ARG A 4 -16.85 -0.96 2.29
CA ARG A 4 -16.27 -1.70 3.42
C ARG A 4 -14.84 -1.27 3.66
N ILE A 5 -14.61 -0.65 4.81
CA ILE A 5 -13.34 -0.08 5.25
C ILE A 5 -12.80 -0.87 6.43
N SER A 6 -11.53 -1.27 6.36
CA SER A 6 -10.81 -1.87 7.48
C SER A 6 -10.40 -0.80 8.49
N GLU A 7 -9.85 0.31 8.01
CA GLU A 7 -9.42 1.44 8.84
C GLU A 7 -9.27 2.74 8.03
N ILE A 8 -9.41 3.87 8.72
CA ILE A 8 -9.02 5.20 8.24
C ILE A 8 -8.14 5.80 9.32
N PHE A 9 -6.95 6.26 8.96
CA PHE A 9 -5.96 6.76 9.94
C PHE A 9 -5.01 7.80 9.32
N ALA A 10 -4.31 8.54 10.19
CA ALA A 10 -3.24 9.46 9.83
C ALA A 10 -1.90 8.90 10.28
N SER A 11 -0.91 8.90 9.40
CA SER A 11 0.46 8.48 9.71
C SER A 11 1.44 9.04 8.67
N PHE A 12 2.69 8.58 8.70
CA PHE A 12 3.63 8.79 7.61
C PHE A 12 3.48 7.69 6.55
N GLN A 13 3.75 8.03 5.27
CA GLN A 13 4.10 7.00 4.31
C GLN A 13 5.39 6.31 4.77
N GLY A 14 5.33 5.01 5.03
CA GLY A 14 6.44 4.24 5.56
C GLY A 14 7.33 3.60 4.52
N GLU A 15 6.95 3.64 3.23
CA GLU A 15 7.56 2.84 2.17
C GLU A 15 7.69 3.60 0.85
N GLY A 16 8.73 3.26 0.06
CA GLY A 16 8.88 3.73 -1.31
C GLY A 16 9.13 5.22 -1.43
N ARG A 17 8.67 5.78 -2.55
CA ARG A 17 9.00 7.12 -3.02
C ARG A 17 8.63 8.25 -2.05
N PHE A 18 7.50 8.14 -1.37
CA PHE A 18 6.98 9.18 -0.47
C PHE A 18 7.26 8.92 1.00
N THR A 19 8.25 8.08 1.30
CA THR A 19 8.64 7.76 2.69
C THR A 19 8.84 9.04 3.51
N GLY A 20 8.20 9.09 4.68
CA GLY A 20 8.23 10.23 5.60
C GLY A 20 7.16 11.30 5.34
N MET A 21 6.42 11.22 4.23
CA MET A 21 5.37 12.19 3.91
C MET A 21 4.13 11.96 4.79
N PRO A 22 3.58 13.01 5.45
CA PRO A 22 2.30 12.92 6.14
C PRO A 22 1.21 12.40 5.21
N THR A 23 0.45 11.42 5.67
CA THR A 23 -0.50 10.69 4.82
C THR A 23 -1.78 10.39 5.58
N LEU A 24 -2.92 10.69 4.95
CA LEU A 24 -4.22 10.17 5.35
C LEU A 24 -4.48 8.87 4.59
N TRP A 25 -4.83 7.84 5.32
CA TRP A 25 -4.99 6.49 4.80
C TRP A 25 -6.45 6.06 4.80
N SER A 26 -6.89 5.46 3.70
CA SER A 26 -8.15 4.73 3.61
C SER A 26 -7.88 3.29 3.16
N ARG A 27 -8.01 2.34 4.07
CA ARG A 27 -7.76 0.91 3.84
C ARG A 27 -9.04 0.16 3.59
N PHE A 28 -9.26 -0.28 2.35
CA PHE A 28 -10.40 -1.10 1.98
C PHE A 28 -10.28 -2.53 2.49
N PHE A 29 -11.43 -3.18 2.67
CA PHE A 29 -11.48 -4.61 3.00
C PHE A 29 -11.69 -5.45 1.74
N GLY A 30 -10.86 -6.47 1.56
CA GLY A 30 -10.89 -7.45 0.47
C GLY A 30 -9.63 -7.43 -0.38
N CYS A 31 -9.17 -8.63 -0.77
CA CYS A 31 -8.03 -8.83 -1.67
C CYS A 31 -8.29 -10.04 -2.57
N ASN A 32 -7.68 -10.04 -3.73
CA ASN A 32 -7.69 -11.18 -4.65
C ASN A 32 -6.46 -12.08 -4.53
N LEU A 33 -5.47 -11.71 -3.70
CA LEU A 33 -4.29 -12.49 -3.35
C LEU A 33 -4.28 -12.80 -1.84
N ARG A 34 -3.42 -13.72 -1.42
CA ARG A 34 -3.23 -14.07 0.01
C ARG A 34 -1.83 -13.72 0.51
N CYS A 35 -0.82 -13.91 -0.34
CA CYS A 35 0.59 -13.66 -0.03
C CYS A 35 1.07 -14.40 1.24
N ASP A 36 0.57 -15.60 1.47
CA ASP A 36 0.86 -16.43 2.66
C ASP A 36 2.34 -16.88 2.74
N GLY A 37 3.07 -16.78 1.61
CA GLY A 37 4.49 -17.13 1.51
C GLY A 37 5.46 -16.10 2.11
N PHE A 38 5.02 -14.88 2.42
CA PHE A 38 5.92 -13.88 3.00
C PHE A 38 6.47 -14.32 4.36
N GLY A 39 7.78 -14.19 4.55
CA GLY A 39 8.48 -14.57 5.77
C GLY A 39 8.61 -16.08 6.00
N GLN A 40 8.05 -16.92 5.13
CA GLN A 40 8.14 -18.38 5.25
C GLN A 40 9.54 -18.89 4.88
N LYS A 41 9.94 -20.01 5.49
CA LYS A 41 11.21 -20.67 5.17
C LYS A 41 11.27 -21.13 3.70
N ASP A 42 10.18 -21.64 3.18
CA ASP A 42 9.98 -21.96 1.76
C ASP A 42 8.66 -21.34 1.28
N PRO A 43 8.71 -20.16 0.67
CA PRO A 43 7.52 -19.48 0.17
C PRO A 43 6.76 -20.22 -0.93
N THR A 44 7.38 -21.23 -1.55
CA THR A 44 6.77 -22.00 -2.64
C THR A 44 6.12 -23.31 -2.18
N ASN A 45 6.28 -23.66 -0.89
CA ASN A 45 5.68 -24.86 -0.29
C ASN A 45 4.59 -24.49 0.74
N SER A 46 3.37 -24.36 0.27
CA SER A 46 2.22 -23.95 1.11
C SER A 46 1.91 -24.93 2.26
N ALA A 47 2.37 -26.18 2.19
CA ALA A 47 2.17 -27.16 3.26
C ALA A 47 3.04 -26.85 4.51
N SER A 48 4.10 -26.06 4.36
CA SER A 48 5.02 -25.69 5.44
C SER A 48 4.72 -24.32 6.07
N TYR A 49 3.66 -23.62 5.66
CA TYR A 49 3.38 -22.28 6.11
C TYR A 49 2.96 -22.19 7.58
N ILE A 50 3.51 -21.21 8.27
CA ILE A 50 3.09 -20.78 9.60
C ILE A 50 2.24 -19.52 9.39
N LEU A 51 0.96 -19.55 9.78
CA LEU A 51 0.02 -18.46 9.53
C LEU A 51 -0.70 -18.05 10.83
N PRO A 52 -0.06 -17.23 11.70
CA PRO A 52 -0.58 -16.90 13.03
C PRO A 52 -1.98 -16.27 12.98
N TYR A 53 -2.31 -15.53 11.91
CA TYR A 53 -3.62 -14.93 11.77
C TYR A 53 -4.76 -15.98 11.67
N LYS A 54 -4.47 -17.21 11.22
CA LYS A 54 -5.49 -18.29 11.14
C LYS A 54 -5.88 -18.83 12.51
N ASP A 55 -4.97 -18.84 13.46
CA ASP A 55 -5.18 -19.42 14.79
C ASP A 55 -5.77 -18.41 15.78
N LEU A 56 -5.82 -17.12 15.40
CA LEU A 56 -6.31 -16.06 16.25
C LEU A 56 -7.82 -16.17 16.50
N ASP A 57 -8.26 -16.08 17.76
CA ASP A 57 -9.67 -15.96 18.11
C ASP A 57 -10.12 -14.48 18.00
N VAL A 58 -10.79 -14.16 16.89
CA VAL A 58 -11.23 -12.78 16.59
C VAL A 58 -12.25 -12.24 17.60
N LYS A 59 -12.97 -13.10 18.32
CA LYS A 59 -13.99 -12.68 19.30
C LYS A 59 -13.39 -11.93 20.50
N GLN A 60 -12.07 -12.03 20.70
CA GLN A 60 -11.35 -11.33 21.77
C GLN A 60 -11.08 -9.86 21.42
N TYR A 61 -11.34 -9.43 20.20
CA TYR A 61 -11.03 -8.09 19.70
C TYR A 61 -12.30 -7.32 19.34
N SER A 62 -12.35 -6.06 19.70
CA SER A 62 -13.51 -5.19 19.44
C SER A 62 -13.35 -4.31 18.19
N LYS A 63 -12.10 -4.06 17.78
CA LYS A 63 -11.76 -3.25 16.62
C LYS A 63 -10.48 -3.74 15.96
N MET A 64 -10.27 -3.34 14.72
CA MET A 64 -9.13 -3.76 13.90
C MET A 64 -7.77 -3.41 14.53
N THR A 65 -7.67 -2.22 15.12
CA THR A 65 -6.44 -1.72 15.75
C THR A 65 -6.01 -2.47 17.02
N ASP A 66 -6.87 -3.34 17.56
CA ASP A 66 -6.53 -4.16 18.73
C ASP A 66 -5.82 -5.47 18.34
N LEU A 67 -5.81 -5.80 17.04
CA LEU A 67 -5.18 -7.03 16.53
C LEU A 67 -3.65 -6.96 16.65
N PRO A 68 -2.99 -8.13 16.87
CA PRO A 68 -1.54 -8.18 16.90
C PRO A 68 -0.94 -8.02 15.50
N VAL A 69 0.34 -7.65 15.45
CA VAL A 69 1.15 -7.71 14.23
C VAL A 69 1.43 -9.16 13.87
N PHE A 70 1.22 -9.52 12.60
CA PHE A 70 1.49 -10.86 12.09
C PHE A 70 2.89 -10.93 11.49
N SER A 71 3.71 -11.85 12.00
CA SER A 71 5.13 -12.01 11.61
C SER A 71 5.33 -12.83 10.33
N TYR A 72 4.31 -13.60 9.91
CA TYR A 72 4.35 -14.46 8.73
C TYR A 72 3.10 -14.29 7.87
N GLY A 73 3.26 -14.47 6.57
CA GLY A 73 2.21 -14.21 5.59
C GLY A 73 2.05 -12.72 5.30
N CYS A 74 0.91 -12.35 4.74
CA CYS A 74 0.57 -10.96 4.49
C CYS A 74 0.41 -10.19 5.81
N ASP A 75 1.16 -9.13 6.02
CA ASP A 75 1.08 -8.26 7.20
C ASP A 75 -0.27 -7.54 7.32
N SER A 76 -0.95 -7.34 6.19
CA SER A 76 -2.29 -6.77 6.11
C SER A 76 -3.40 -7.83 5.98
N SER A 77 -3.17 -9.08 6.43
CA SER A 77 -4.16 -10.16 6.36
C SER A 77 -5.48 -9.82 7.03
N TYR A 78 -5.48 -8.96 8.04
CA TYR A 78 -6.67 -8.44 8.71
C TYR A 78 -7.58 -7.63 7.77
N SER A 79 -7.06 -7.10 6.68
CA SER A 79 -7.82 -6.32 5.71
C SER A 79 -8.51 -7.15 4.63
N TRP A 80 -8.32 -8.49 4.61
CA TRP A 80 -8.93 -9.32 3.58
C TRP A 80 -9.40 -10.71 4.08
N GLU A 81 -8.82 -11.26 5.13
CA GLU A 81 -9.26 -12.58 5.61
C GLU A 81 -10.67 -12.50 6.19
N ALA A 82 -11.53 -13.42 5.76
CA ALA A 82 -12.97 -13.40 6.03
C ALA A 82 -13.32 -13.33 7.52
N LYS A 83 -12.52 -13.95 8.39
CA LYS A 83 -12.74 -13.95 9.84
C LYS A 83 -12.68 -12.54 10.46
N PHE A 84 -11.94 -11.59 9.87
CA PHE A 84 -11.82 -10.21 10.34
C PHE A 84 -12.91 -9.28 9.80
N LYS A 85 -13.75 -9.78 8.88
CA LYS A 85 -14.82 -8.99 8.25
C LYS A 85 -15.73 -8.27 9.24
N GLY A 86 -15.99 -8.88 10.39
CA GLY A 86 -16.82 -8.31 11.45
C GLY A 86 -16.22 -7.10 12.15
N LEU A 87 -14.90 -6.89 12.05
CA LEU A 87 -14.21 -5.73 12.61
C LEU A 87 -14.15 -4.55 11.61
N ALA A 88 -14.39 -4.81 10.31
CA ALA A 88 -14.48 -3.78 9.29
C ALA A 88 -15.82 -3.03 9.37
N LYS A 89 -15.84 -1.77 8.92
CA LYS A 89 -17.02 -0.90 8.95
C LYS A 89 -17.56 -0.71 7.53
N ASP A 90 -18.89 -0.69 7.40
CA ASP A 90 -19.57 -0.25 6.17
C ASP A 90 -19.89 1.25 6.31
N LEU A 91 -19.19 2.08 5.53
CA LEU A 91 -19.31 3.54 5.55
C LEU A 91 -19.81 4.05 4.20
N THR A 92 -20.44 5.24 4.18
CA THR A 92 -20.70 5.97 2.94
C THR A 92 -19.46 6.78 2.56
N GLU A 93 -19.39 7.22 1.30
CA GLU A 93 -18.35 8.13 0.80
C GLU A 93 -18.28 9.41 1.65
N GLN A 94 -19.42 9.99 2.05
CA GLN A 94 -19.49 11.17 2.93
C GLN A 94 -18.84 10.88 4.30
N GLN A 95 -19.17 9.75 4.91
CA GLN A 95 -18.60 9.36 6.22
C GLN A 95 -17.09 9.13 6.15
N ILE A 96 -16.60 8.57 5.03
CA ILE A 96 -15.16 8.39 4.80
C ILE A 96 -14.48 9.75 4.68
N VAL A 97 -15.03 10.67 3.88
CA VAL A 97 -14.48 12.02 3.70
C VAL A 97 -14.57 12.82 5.00
N ASP A 98 -15.67 12.74 5.76
CA ASP A 98 -15.77 13.37 7.09
C ASP A 98 -14.64 12.93 8.02
N GLU A 99 -14.34 11.62 8.05
CA GLU A 99 -13.27 11.09 8.89
C GLU A 99 -11.88 11.48 8.39
N LEU A 100 -11.65 11.50 7.06
CA LEU A 100 -10.38 11.98 6.48
C LEU A 100 -10.14 13.46 6.83
N ILE A 101 -11.14 14.32 6.69
CA ILE A 101 -11.05 15.74 7.06
C ILE A 101 -10.76 15.88 8.55
N ARG A 102 -11.52 15.18 9.40
CA ARG A 102 -11.33 15.19 10.86
C ARG A 102 -9.90 14.84 11.25
N LEU A 103 -9.36 13.73 10.71
CA LEU A 103 -7.99 13.28 10.97
C LEU A 103 -6.95 14.26 10.43
N GLY A 104 -7.16 14.81 9.24
CA GLY A 104 -6.27 15.82 8.67
C GLY A 104 -6.16 17.05 9.57
N GLU A 105 -7.25 17.46 10.18
CA GLU A 105 -7.28 18.62 11.09
C GLU A 105 -6.76 18.29 12.50
N SER A 106 -7.23 17.16 13.09
CA SER A 106 -6.86 16.81 14.47
C SER A 106 -5.43 16.28 14.60
N ASP A 107 -4.99 15.45 13.64
CA ASP A 107 -3.75 14.68 13.78
C ASP A 107 -2.59 15.27 12.95
N LEU A 108 -2.91 15.93 11.82
CA LEU A 108 -1.91 16.56 10.95
C LEU A 108 -1.92 18.10 11.02
N GLY A 109 -2.84 18.71 11.79
CA GLY A 109 -2.91 20.16 11.99
C GLY A 109 -3.28 20.95 10.74
N MET A 110 -3.94 20.35 9.76
CA MET A 110 -4.34 20.95 8.50
C MET A 110 -5.67 21.73 8.64
N LYS A 111 -6.13 22.39 7.57
CA LYS A 111 -7.39 23.16 7.55
C LYS A 111 -8.25 22.77 6.35
N ILE A 112 -8.46 21.46 6.18
CA ILE A 112 -9.11 20.89 4.99
C ILE A 112 -10.58 21.32 4.88
N SER A 113 -11.31 21.45 5.99
CA SER A 113 -12.74 21.83 6.01
C SER A 113 -13.00 23.26 5.54
N ASN A 114 -11.98 24.13 5.50
CA ASN A 114 -12.14 25.50 5.05
C ASN A 114 -12.16 25.65 3.51
N GLY A 115 -12.06 24.53 2.78
CA GLY A 115 -11.80 24.55 1.34
C GLY A 115 -10.38 25.03 1.01
N GLY A 116 -10.14 25.41 -0.22
CA GLY A 116 -8.82 25.92 -0.64
C GLY A 116 -7.95 24.90 -1.38
N GLY A 117 -8.53 23.76 -1.72
CA GLY A 117 -7.89 22.76 -2.59
C GLY A 117 -6.56 22.28 -2.03
N ARG A 118 -5.52 22.29 -2.85
CA ARG A 118 -4.19 21.77 -2.50
C ARG A 118 -3.55 22.44 -1.29
N ASP A 119 -3.80 23.73 -1.06
CA ASP A 119 -3.21 24.47 0.06
C ASP A 119 -3.78 24.03 1.41
N ALA A 120 -5.01 23.52 1.44
CA ALA A 120 -5.64 22.98 2.64
C ALA A 120 -4.94 21.70 3.13
N TRP A 121 -4.28 20.95 2.24
CA TRP A 121 -3.51 19.74 2.56
C TRP A 121 -2.05 20.03 2.92
N CYS A 122 -1.72 21.28 3.19
CA CYS A 122 -0.42 21.67 3.71
C CYS A 122 -0.54 22.14 5.16
N HIS A 123 0.41 21.75 5.99
CA HIS A 123 0.48 22.27 7.36
C HIS A 123 0.61 23.81 7.32
N PRO A 124 -0.24 24.57 8.04
CA PRO A 124 -0.34 26.02 7.86
C PRO A 124 0.94 26.80 8.18
N VAL A 125 1.79 26.26 9.06
CA VAL A 125 3.06 26.89 9.49
C VAL A 125 4.24 26.40 8.65
N THR A 126 4.44 25.07 8.59
CA THR A 126 5.63 24.50 7.92
C THR A 126 5.47 24.34 6.41
N ARG A 127 4.25 24.49 5.89
CA ARG A 127 3.88 24.23 4.48
C ARG A 127 4.19 22.80 4.01
N THR A 128 4.44 21.87 4.94
CA THR A 128 4.63 20.46 4.63
C THR A 128 3.33 19.90 4.03
N PRO A 129 3.36 19.36 2.80
CA PRO A 129 2.17 18.78 2.18
C PRO A 129 1.86 17.40 2.76
N ALA A 130 0.58 17.01 2.70
CA ALA A 130 0.16 15.63 2.92
C ALA A 130 -0.45 15.05 1.65
N GLN A 131 -0.57 13.73 1.63
CA GLN A 131 -1.25 12.98 0.59
C GLN A 131 -2.42 12.16 1.14
N LEU A 132 -3.31 11.73 0.25
CA LEU A 132 -4.27 10.67 0.50
C LEU A 132 -3.73 9.36 -0.08
N CYS A 133 -3.76 8.28 0.69
CA CYS A 133 -3.39 6.96 0.21
C CYS A 133 -4.57 5.99 0.31
N PHE A 134 -4.97 5.45 -0.83
CA PHE A 134 -5.87 4.31 -0.91
C PHE A 134 -5.06 3.01 -0.88
N THR A 135 -5.34 2.17 0.08
CA THR A 135 -4.68 0.89 0.30
C THR A 135 -5.70 -0.16 0.74
N GLY A 136 -5.28 -1.29 1.25
CA GLY A 136 -6.17 -2.28 1.81
C GLY A 136 -5.64 -3.69 1.62
N GLY A 137 -6.54 -4.62 1.35
CA GLY A 137 -6.18 -5.85 0.70
C GLY A 137 -5.77 -5.54 -0.74
N GLU A 138 -6.75 -5.12 -1.59
CA GLU A 138 -6.50 -4.64 -2.95
C GLU A 138 -7.50 -3.52 -3.31
N PRO A 139 -7.08 -2.25 -3.31
CA PRO A 139 -7.97 -1.12 -3.56
C PRO A 139 -8.52 -1.09 -4.99
N MET A 140 -7.83 -1.68 -5.98
CA MET A 140 -8.31 -1.72 -7.35
C MET A 140 -9.51 -2.66 -7.58
N LEU A 141 -9.94 -3.40 -6.57
CA LEU A 141 -11.24 -4.06 -6.51
C LEU A 141 -12.38 -3.08 -6.21
N GLN A 142 -12.08 -1.85 -5.77
CA GLN A 142 -13.02 -0.85 -5.26
C GLN A 142 -12.97 0.46 -6.07
N GLN A 143 -12.73 0.38 -7.37
CA GLN A 143 -12.52 1.56 -8.23
C GLN A 143 -13.69 2.55 -8.20
N THR A 144 -14.94 2.04 -8.23
CA THR A 144 -16.14 2.88 -8.08
C THR A 144 -16.16 3.61 -6.73
N ALA A 145 -15.75 2.94 -5.65
CA ALA A 145 -15.69 3.57 -4.33
C ALA A 145 -14.61 4.66 -4.28
N ILE A 146 -13.44 4.43 -4.89
CA ILE A 146 -12.39 5.45 -5.01
C ILE A 146 -12.93 6.69 -5.75
N ASN A 147 -13.64 6.49 -6.88
CA ASN A 147 -14.25 7.61 -7.60
C ASN A 147 -15.23 8.39 -6.73
N CYS A 148 -16.16 7.71 -6.05
CA CYS A 148 -17.15 8.38 -5.19
C CYS A 148 -16.49 9.17 -4.06
N ILE A 149 -15.42 8.66 -3.45
CA ILE A 149 -14.66 9.38 -2.42
C ILE A 149 -13.96 10.61 -3.01
N CYS A 150 -13.34 10.48 -4.19
CA CYS A 150 -12.69 11.60 -4.87
C CYS A 150 -13.70 12.67 -5.33
N GLU A 151 -14.87 12.27 -5.83
CA GLU A 151 -15.95 13.18 -6.20
C GLU A 151 -16.49 13.95 -4.99
N GLU A 152 -16.65 13.29 -3.85
CA GLU A 152 -17.06 13.92 -2.60
C GLU A 152 -16.00 14.92 -2.09
N LEU A 153 -14.70 14.56 -2.15
CA LEU A 153 -13.60 15.48 -1.84
C LEU A 153 -13.58 16.69 -2.78
N TYR A 154 -13.83 16.46 -4.07
CA TYR A 154 -13.93 17.53 -5.06
C TYR A 154 -15.12 18.47 -4.78
N ALA A 155 -16.29 17.92 -4.49
CA ALA A 155 -17.49 18.68 -4.17
C ALA A 155 -17.33 19.58 -2.92
N ARG A 156 -16.44 19.19 -2.00
CA ARG A 156 -16.10 19.95 -0.80
C ARG A 156 -14.90 20.89 -0.97
N GLU A 157 -14.36 21.03 -2.17
CA GLU A 157 -13.11 21.77 -2.42
C GLU A 157 -11.92 21.28 -1.56
N ALA A 158 -11.92 20.00 -1.22
CA ALA A 158 -10.97 19.34 -0.32
C ALA A 158 -10.05 18.33 -1.03
N CYS A 159 -9.80 18.52 -2.33
CA CYS A 159 -8.94 17.61 -3.11
C CYS A 159 -7.48 17.67 -2.64
N PRO A 160 -6.86 16.50 -2.33
CA PRO A 160 -5.44 16.46 -2.01
C PRO A 160 -4.56 16.76 -3.22
N PRO A 161 -3.34 17.29 -3.01
CA PRO A 161 -2.38 17.52 -4.09
C PRO A 161 -1.86 16.22 -4.70
N GLN A 162 -1.88 15.13 -3.94
CA GLN A 162 -1.37 13.81 -4.32
C GLN A 162 -2.30 12.73 -3.78
N ILE A 163 -2.66 11.77 -4.65
CA ILE A 163 -3.36 10.55 -4.28
C ILE A 163 -2.47 9.36 -4.66
N THR A 164 -2.13 8.53 -3.69
CA THR A 164 -1.40 7.28 -3.93
C THR A 164 -2.37 6.10 -3.89
N ILE A 165 -2.25 5.18 -4.83
CA ILE A 165 -2.92 3.87 -4.80
C ILE A 165 -1.85 2.80 -4.59
N GLU A 166 -1.88 2.14 -3.42
CA GLU A 166 -1.05 0.97 -3.15
C GLU A 166 -1.77 -0.29 -3.61
N THR A 167 -1.30 -0.88 -4.69
CA THR A 167 -1.96 -2.02 -5.36
C THR A 167 -0.98 -3.15 -5.64
N ASN A 168 -1.50 -4.38 -5.71
CA ASN A 168 -0.72 -5.53 -6.19
C ASN A 168 -0.57 -5.56 -7.72
N ALA A 169 -1.16 -4.61 -8.42
CA ALA A 169 -1.11 -4.45 -9.87
C ALA A 169 -1.59 -5.66 -10.68
N THR A 170 -2.58 -6.41 -10.16
CA THR A 170 -3.21 -7.53 -10.90
C THR A 170 -4.60 -7.21 -11.43
N LYS A 171 -5.18 -6.05 -11.06
CA LYS A 171 -6.53 -5.62 -11.47
C LYS A 171 -6.45 -4.46 -12.45
N PRO A 172 -7.00 -4.60 -13.67
CA PRO A 172 -6.94 -3.53 -14.66
C PRO A 172 -7.76 -2.31 -14.23
N ILE A 173 -7.37 -1.13 -14.72
CA ILE A 173 -8.19 0.08 -14.64
C ILE A 173 -9.40 -0.12 -15.57
N LYS A 174 -10.59 -0.10 -14.97
CA LYS A 174 -11.86 -0.23 -15.69
C LYS A 174 -12.81 0.93 -15.43
N GLU A 175 -12.88 1.36 -14.17
CA GLU A 175 -13.87 2.31 -13.67
C GLU A 175 -13.26 3.58 -13.09
N LEU A 176 -11.92 3.61 -12.85
CA LEU A 176 -11.26 4.82 -12.38
C LEU A 176 -11.42 5.97 -13.37
N ASN A 177 -11.75 7.14 -12.84
CA ASN A 177 -11.88 8.35 -13.65
C ASN A 177 -10.50 8.78 -14.19
N ILE A 178 -10.27 8.56 -15.49
CA ILE A 178 -9.00 8.82 -16.18
C ILE A 178 -8.56 10.29 -16.06
N ARG A 179 -9.48 11.24 -15.99
CA ARG A 179 -9.14 12.67 -15.83
C ARG A 179 -8.46 12.97 -14.49
N LEU A 180 -8.77 12.19 -13.45
CA LEU A 180 -8.10 12.31 -12.15
C LEU A 180 -6.71 11.63 -12.18
N LEU A 181 -6.53 10.58 -12.99
CA LEU A 181 -5.32 9.77 -13.05
C LEU A 181 -4.08 10.57 -13.49
N THR A 182 -4.23 11.50 -14.42
CA THR A 182 -3.10 12.25 -15.01
C THR A 182 -2.62 13.42 -14.15
N GLN A 183 -3.42 13.86 -13.18
CA GLN A 183 -3.11 15.09 -12.43
C GLN A 183 -2.75 14.88 -10.96
N HIS A 184 -3.24 13.78 -10.35
CA HIS A 184 -3.18 13.61 -8.91
C HIS A 184 -2.77 12.21 -8.45
N PHE A 185 -2.81 11.20 -9.33
CA PHE A 185 -2.56 9.83 -8.94
C PHE A 185 -1.11 9.41 -9.09
N HIS A 186 -0.65 8.63 -8.12
CA HIS A 186 0.58 7.86 -8.16
C HIS A 186 0.24 6.40 -7.89
N PHE A 187 0.63 5.50 -8.78
CA PHE A 187 0.50 4.07 -8.55
C PHE A 187 1.74 3.51 -7.85
N SER A 188 1.60 3.15 -6.57
CA SER A 188 2.60 2.34 -5.84
C SER A 188 2.27 0.87 -6.05
N CYS A 189 2.77 0.32 -7.15
CA CYS A 189 2.53 -1.07 -7.54
C CYS A 189 3.46 -2.01 -6.79
N SER A 190 2.91 -3.05 -6.17
CA SER A 190 3.69 -4.10 -5.52
C SER A 190 3.39 -5.48 -6.12
N PRO A 191 3.90 -5.77 -7.35
CA PRO A 191 3.78 -7.09 -7.94
C PRO A 191 4.43 -8.14 -7.04
N LYS A 192 3.90 -9.37 -7.04
CA LYS A 192 4.29 -10.40 -6.09
C LYS A 192 5.15 -11.47 -6.76
N LEU A 193 6.45 -11.47 -6.45
CA LEU A 193 7.36 -12.55 -6.84
C LEU A 193 6.87 -13.87 -6.23
N TYR A 194 6.74 -14.92 -7.02
CA TYR A 194 6.30 -16.23 -6.56
C TYR A 194 7.27 -16.82 -5.53
N SER A 195 8.57 -16.69 -5.77
CA SER A 195 9.63 -17.18 -4.88
C SER A 195 9.67 -16.50 -3.51
N VAL A 196 8.89 -15.41 -3.32
CA VAL A 196 8.85 -14.64 -2.07
C VAL A 196 7.48 -14.67 -1.43
N SER A 197 6.41 -14.59 -2.23
CA SER A 197 5.03 -14.48 -1.76
C SER A 197 4.23 -15.77 -1.83
N GLY A 198 4.68 -16.75 -2.63
CA GLY A 198 3.92 -17.94 -2.94
C GLY A 198 2.77 -17.73 -3.94
N GLU A 199 2.61 -16.51 -4.49
CA GLU A 199 1.52 -16.17 -5.41
C GLU A 199 1.91 -16.46 -6.87
N LYS A 200 1.33 -17.51 -7.46
CA LYS A 200 1.61 -17.92 -8.85
C LYS A 200 1.18 -16.90 -9.89
N ASN A 201 0.14 -16.12 -9.60
CA ASN A 201 -0.42 -15.09 -10.49
C ASN A 201 -0.19 -13.69 -9.90
N GLY A 202 0.93 -13.50 -9.23
CA GLY A 202 1.27 -12.26 -8.53
C GLY A 202 1.80 -11.14 -9.43
N ILE A 203 2.11 -11.44 -10.70
CA ILE A 203 2.58 -10.49 -11.71
C ILE A 203 1.64 -10.54 -12.90
N ASN A 204 1.14 -9.38 -13.31
CA ASN A 204 0.31 -9.23 -14.51
C ASN A 204 0.89 -8.10 -15.37
N TYR A 205 1.67 -8.47 -16.36
CA TYR A 205 2.39 -7.52 -17.23
C TYR A 205 1.43 -6.59 -17.98
N ASP A 206 0.30 -7.07 -18.48
CA ASP A 206 -0.69 -6.27 -19.22
C ASP A 206 -1.29 -5.18 -18.33
N VAL A 207 -1.57 -5.51 -17.07
CA VAL A 207 -2.12 -4.56 -16.10
C VAL A 207 -1.08 -3.51 -15.71
N ILE A 208 0.16 -3.93 -15.46
CA ILE A 208 1.28 -3.03 -15.14
C ILE A 208 1.51 -2.07 -16.32
N GLN A 209 1.53 -2.60 -17.55
CA GLN A 209 1.62 -1.79 -18.77
C GLN A 209 0.47 -0.79 -18.91
N GLN A 210 -0.75 -1.21 -18.59
CA GLN A 210 -1.92 -0.32 -18.64
C GLN A 210 -1.75 0.84 -17.64
N TYR A 211 -1.28 0.57 -16.42
CA TYR A 211 -1.04 1.60 -15.41
C TYR A 211 0.02 2.60 -15.90
N TYR A 212 1.14 2.09 -16.42
CA TYR A 212 2.17 2.92 -17.00
C TYR A 212 1.63 3.81 -18.13
N ASN A 213 0.83 3.26 -19.05
CA ASN A 213 0.29 4.02 -20.17
C ASN A 213 -0.68 5.13 -19.73
N GLN A 214 -1.45 4.90 -18.66
CA GLN A 214 -2.52 5.78 -18.21
C GLN A 214 -2.13 6.73 -17.09
N CYS A 215 -0.99 6.55 -16.43
CA CYS A 215 -0.54 7.37 -15.32
C CYS A 215 0.92 7.82 -15.53
N ASP A 216 1.17 9.12 -15.33
CA ASP A 216 2.50 9.68 -15.54
C ASP A 216 3.45 9.40 -14.37
N SER A 217 2.92 9.08 -13.18
CA SER A 217 3.72 8.81 -11.97
C SER A 217 3.43 7.45 -11.38
N GLY A 218 4.47 6.68 -11.08
CA GLY A 218 4.34 5.38 -10.44
C GLY A 218 5.64 4.79 -9.91
N ALA A 219 5.50 3.70 -9.20
CA ALA A 219 6.61 2.90 -8.72
C ALA A 219 6.27 1.40 -8.78
N LEU A 220 7.23 0.59 -9.15
CA LEU A 220 7.18 -0.87 -9.00
C LEU A 220 8.03 -1.24 -7.79
N LYS A 221 7.39 -1.70 -6.72
CA LYS A 221 8.02 -2.06 -5.45
C LYS A 221 7.93 -3.56 -5.24
N PHE A 222 9.07 -4.24 -5.31
CA PHE A 222 9.16 -5.68 -5.15
C PHE A 222 9.57 -6.03 -3.73
N VAL A 223 8.73 -6.81 -3.04
CA VAL A 223 9.12 -7.42 -1.76
C VAL A 223 10.13 -8.54 -2.06
N HIS A 224 11.26 -8.54 -1.34
CA HIS A 224 12.39 -9.42 -1.64
C HIS A 224 12.95 -10.08 -0.38
N ASN A 225 13.30 -11.37 -0.45
CA ASN A 225 13.84 -12.13 0.67
C ASN A 225 15.36 -12.37 0.62
N GLY A 226 16.05 -11.76 -0.36
CA GLY A 226 17.50 -11.84 -0.51
C GLY A 226 18.04 -13.14 -1.11
N THR A 227 17.17 -14.11 -1.47
CA THR A 227 17.62 -15.36 -2.08
C THR A 227 17.98 -15.18 -3.54
N GLN A 228 18.93 -16.01 -4.05
CA GLN A 228 19.31 -15.98 -5.47
C GLN A 228 18.10 -16.25 -6.37
N ARG A 229 17.24 -17.20 -6.01
CA ARG A 229 16.00 -17.50 -6.74
C ARG A 229 15.09 -16.28 -6.92
N ALA A 230 14.99 -15.44 -5.88
CA ALA A 230 14.17 -14.23 -5.96
C ALA A 230 14.83 -13.16 -6.85
N TRP A 231 16.15 -13.07 -6.84
CA TRP A 231 16.88 -12.20 -7.76
C TRP A 231 16.74 -12.64 -9.21
N ASP A 232 16.87 -13.95 -9.49
CA ASP A 232 16.70 -14.51 -10.84
C ASP A 232 15.28 -14.27 -11.38
N GLU A 233 14.24 -14.47 -10.54
CA GLU A 233 12.85 -14.17 -10.90
C GLU A 233 12.64 -12.66 -11.14
N LEU A 234 13.25 -11.81 -10.31
CA LEU A 234 13.18 -10.36 -10.51
C LEU A 234 13.86 -9.92 -11.80
N ASP A 235 15.02 -10.47 -12.13
CA ASP A 235 15.73 -10.16 -13.39
C ASP A 235 14.86 -10.53 -14.62
N GLU A 236 14.15 -11.64 -14.57
CA GLU A 236 13.17 -12.01 -15.60
C GLU A 236 12.05 -10.96 -15.70
N VAL A 237 11.48 -10.54 -14.57
CA VAL A 237 10.42 -9.52 -14.53
C VAL A 237 10.92 -8.19 -15.09
N ILE A 238 12.12 -7.75 -14.71
CA ILE A 238 12.71 -6.49 -15.18
C ILE A 238 13.03 -6.56 -16.69
N SER A 239 13.38 -7.72 -17.22
CA SER A 239 13.59 -7.86 -18.68
C SER A 239 12.34 -7.49 -19.50
N HIS A 240 11.16 -7.62 -18.92
CA HIS A 240 9.88 -7.25 -19.54
C HIS A 240 9.44 -5.81 -19.24
N LEU A 241 9.87 -5.22 -18.13
CA LEU A 241 9.35 -3.95 -17.62
C LEU A 241 10.39 -2.81 -17.58
N GLY A 242 11.66 -3.09 -17.92
CA GLY A 242 12.76 -2.13 -17.75
C GLY A 242 12.58 -0.80 -18.50
N TYR A 243 11.87 -0.81 -19.63
CA TYR A 243 11.56 0.40 -20.40
C TYR A 243 10.68 1.43 -19.66
N MET A 244 10.03 1.04 -18.56
CA MET A 244 9.06 1.91 -17.85
C MET A 244 9.71 3.11 -17.14
N VAL A 245 11.03 3.18 -17.06
CA VAL A 245 11.74 4.32 -16.44
C VAL A 245 12.23 5.37 -17.43
N ASP A 246 12.06 5.13 -18.75
CA ASP A 246 12.69 5.96 -19.78
C ASP A 246 11.93 7.26 -20.05
N ASP A 247 10.59 7.22 -20.11
CA ASP A 247 9.78 8.33 -20.62
C ASP A 247 8.87 9.00 -19.57
N LYS A 248 8.68 8.37 -18.40
CA LYS A 248 7.75 8.83 -17.37
C LYS A 248 8.38 8.80 -15.97
N ASP A 249 7.71 9.45 -15.03
CA ASP A 249 8.11 9.49 -13.64
C ASP A 249 7.78 8.16 -12.90
N TRP A 250 8.38 7.07 -13.39
CA TRP A 250 8.28 5.73 -12.80
C TRP A 250 9.64 5.28 -12.26
N SER A 251 9.62 4.39 -11.25
CA SER A 251 10.84 3.93 -10.58
C SER A 251 10.70 2.51 -10.05
N PHE A 252 11.82 1.81 -9.94
CA PHE A 252 11.90 0.46 -9.37
C PHE A 252 12.47 0.47 -7.97
N TRP A 253 11.84 -0.28 -7.08
CA TRP A 253 12.16 -0.34 -5.66
C TRP A 253 12.24 -1.77 -5.16
N ILE A 254 13.24 -2.06 -4.34
CA ILE A 254 13.35 -3.29 -3.58
C ILE A 254 12.99 -3.01 -2.13
N MET A 255 12.11 -3.84 -1.58
CA MET A 255 11.70 -3.77 -0.17
C MET A 255 11.97 -5.12 0.50
N PRO A 256 12.87 -5.21 1.49
CA PRO A 256 13.10 -6.44 2.22
C PRO A 256 11.82 -6.95 2.89
N VAL A 257 11.58 -8.27 2.83
CA VAL A 257 10.46 -8.90 3.53
C VAL A 257 10.65 -8.83 5.04
N GLY A 258 9.55 -8.64 5.77
CA GLY A 258 9.56 -8.60 7.23
C GLY A 258 8.59 -7.56 7.76
N SER A 259 7.82 -7.90 8.81
CA SER A 259 6.73 -7.10 9.37
C SER A 259 6.94 -6.73 10.84
N THR A 260 8.04 -7.17 11.45
CA THR A 260 8.36 -6.92 12.86
C THR A 260 9.73 -6.27 13.00
N LEU A 261 10.02 -5.67 14.17
CA LEU A 261 11.33 -5.09 14.46
C LEU A 261 12.46 -6.14 14.36
N GLU A 262 12.20 -7.36 14.82
CA GLU A 262 13.18 -8.46 14.75
C GLU A 262 13.48 -8.84 13.29
N SER A 263 12.53 -8.70 12.40
CA SER A 263 12.72 -8.95 10.96
C SER A 263 13.50 -7.85 10.24
N GLN A 264 13.74 -6.71 10.90
CA GLN A 264 14.55 -5.59 10.38
C GLN A 264 16.03 -5.71 10.80
N ASP A 265 16.56 -6.95 10.82
CA ASP A 265 17.97 -7.23 11.08
C ASP A 265 18.89 -6.51 10.09
N THR A 266 19.89 -5.77 10.61
CA THR A 266 20.74 -4.89 9.80
C THR A 266 21.62 -5.65 8.82
N ASP A 267 22.10 -6.85 9.14
CA ASP A 267 22.92 -7.65 8.24
C ASP A 267 22.09 -8.19 7.09
N TYR A 268 20.87 -8.64 7.39
CA TYR A 268 19.92 -9.09 6.37
C TYR A 268 19.53 -7.93 5.43
N LEU A 269 19.10 -6.81 5.98
CA LEU A 269 18.74 -5.61 5.21
C LEU A 269 19.92 -5.10 4.39
N GLY A 270 21.11 -5.03 5.00
CA GLY A 270 22.33 -4.56 4.34
C GLY A 270 22.74 -5.39 3.14
N ARG A 271 22.61 -6.71 3.21
CA ARG A 271 22.88 -7.60 2.06
C ARG A 271 21.93 -7.34 0.90
N ILE A 272 20.62 -7.22 1.18
CA ILE A 272 19.61 -6.95 0.14
C ILE A 272 19.84 -5.55 -0.46
N ALA A 273 20.06 -4.53 0.37
CA ALA A 273 20.32 -3.17 -0.07
C ALA A 273 21.56 -3.08 -0.95
N THR A 274 22.66 -3.73 -0.55
CA THR A 274 23.89 -3.76 -1.34
C THR A 274 23.68 -4.39 -2.73
N GLU A 275 22.94 -5.49 -2.79
CA GLU A 275 22.66 -6.15 -4.08
C GLU A 275 21.68 -5.31 -4.92
N ALA A 276 20.67 -4.70 -4.31
CA ALA A 276 19.74 -3.79 -5.00
C ALA A 276 20.49 -2.59 -5.63
N LEU A 277 21.42 -1.98 -4.89
CA LEU A 277 22.24 -0.87 -5.40
C LEU A 277 23.09 -1.30 -6.61
N LYS A 278 23.74 -2.47 -6.58
CA LYS A 278 24.52 -2.99 -7.71
C LYS A 278 23.67 -3.19 -8.97
N ARG A 279 22.37 -3.50 -8.79
CA ARG A 279 21.41 -3.71 -9.87
C ARG A 279 20.67 -2.45 -10.29
N GLY A 280 20.98 -1.29 -9.70
CA GLY A 280 20.37 0.01 -10.03
C GLY A 280 18.96 0.23 -9.47
N PHE A 281 18.55 -0.51 -8.42
CA PHE A 281 17.28 -0.33 -7.77
C PHE A 281 17.34 0.70 -6.63
N ASN A 282 16.23 1.40 -6.40
CA ASN A 282 16.00 2.10 -5.17
C ASN A 282 15.71 1.11 -4.04
N ILE A 283 16.05 1.48 -2.80
CA ILE A 283 15.74 0.67 -1.61
C ILE A 283 14.61 1.31 -0.82
N SER A 284 13.59 0.53 -0.49
CA SER A 284 12.50 0.94 0.39
C SER A 284 12.70 0.32 1.76
N HIS A 285 13.01 1.15 2.75
CA HIS A 285 12.90 0.75 4.14
C HIS A 285 11.44 0.85 4.59
N ARG A 286 11.07 0.14 5.68
CA ARG A 286 9.73 0.19 6.29
C ARG A 286 9.79 1.03 7.57
N VAL A 287 9.78 2.35 7.39
CA VAL A 287 9.95 3.33 8.50
C VAL A 287 8.90 3.16 9.59
N HIS A 288 7.65 2.85 9.23
CA HIS A 288 6.58 2.64 10.20
C HIS A 288 6.84 1.44 11.14
N ILE A 289 7.56 0.41 10.68
CA ILE A 289 8.00 -0.68 11.56
C ILE A 289 8.99 -0.17 12.61
N SER A 290 9.99 0.60 12.17
CA SER A 290 11.03 1.13 13.06
C SER A 290 10.48 2.13 14.08
N VAL A 291 9.47 2.93 13.69
CA VAL A 291 8.90 3.99 14.54
C VAL A 291 7.75 3.47 15.41
N PHE A 292 6.85 2.66 14.85
CA PHE A 292 5.59 2.27 15.49
C PHE A 292 5.46 0.76 15.73
N GLY A 293 6.45 -0.06 15.32
CA GLY A 293 6.41 -1.51 15.46
C GLY A 293 5.36 -2.16 14.56
N ASN A 294 4.97 -1.51 13.45
CA ASN A 294 3.93 -1.97 12.52
C ASN A 294 2.54 -2.17 13.16
N LYS A 295 2.21 -1.37 14.17
CA LYS A 295 0.88 -1.40 14.79
C LYS A 295 -0.18 -0.99 13.76
N ILE A 296 -1.33 -1.64 13.78
CA ILE A 296 -2.45 -1.29 12.90
C ILE A 296 -2.94 0.12 13.24
N GLY A 297 -3.10 0.97 12.23
CA GLY A 297 -3.48 2.37 12.39
C GLY A 297 -2.31 3.35 12.58
N THR A 298 -1.08 2.89 12.25
CA THR A 298 0.12 3.75 12.35
C THR A 298 0.96 3.74 11.08
#